data_5cbb9201e06aa34eba9a8a2ef006a761
#
_entry.id   5cbb9201e06aa34eba9a8a2ef006a761
#
_cell.length_a   1.000
_cell.length_b   1.000
_cell.length_c   1.000
_cell.angle_alpha   90.00
_cell.angle_beta   90.00
_cell.angle_gamma   90.00
#
_symmetry.space_group_name_H-M   'P 1'
#
loop_
_entity.id
_entity.type
_entity.pdbx_description
1 polymer ?
#
loop_
_entity_poly.entity_id
_entity_poly.type
_entity_poly.pdbx_seq_one_letter_code
_entity_poly.pdbx_strand_id
1 'polypeptide(L)'
;MGYNKENFKRIRAEYETKAFAAQEAADTRRDELYVAIPELYEMDRRLSQFGLRIMKAALASENTEEKIAELRAENERITSARAALLASRGYPADYSEPKYECTACRDTGYIGIKMCSCMRTRLVEAGMYSSGLGALMQKQTFENFSCEYYRSSPDAYRVMEDNYRYLRRYAENFSIEAGNPIPESLLFLGGTGLGKTHLSTAIARVVTERGYDVFYNSAVGMISDFESRRFGNGVASATTDDTSAYTDCDLLIIDDLGTEVVNQFTLSCLYHVINTRLNLQKPTIISTNLTPGELRKLYSDRISSRLTGEFQVIPFYGTDVRKQKLQAK
;
A
#
# COMPACT_ATOMS: atom_id res chain seq x y z
N MET A 1 4.52 0.65 9.68
CA MET A 1 3.81 0.57 8.40
C MET A 1 4.30 -0.66 7.68
N GLY A 2 3.43 -1.63 7.46
CA GLY A 2 3.75 -2.94 6.89
C GLY A 2 3.25 -3.08 5.47
N TYR A 3 3.77 -2.30 4.52
CA TYR A 3 3.49 -2.58 3.11
C TYR A 3 3.90 -4.01 2.76
N ASN A 4 3.19 -4.63 1.82
CA ASN A 4 3.58 -5.92 1.29
C ASN A 4 5.07 -5.93 0.90
N LYS A 5 5.84 -6.88 1.46
CA LYS A 5 7.31 -6.91 1.35
C LYS A 5 7.81 -7.04 -0.09
N GLU A 6 7.11 -7.83 -0.92
CA GLU A 6 7.48 -8.04 -2.32
C GLU A 6 7.21 -6.80 -3.16
N ASN A 7 6.03 -6.18 -2.97
CA ASN A 7 5.70 -4.91 -3.61
C ASN A 7 6.72 -3.83 -3.23
N PHE A 8 7.08 -3.76 -1.95
CA PHE A 8 8.07 -2.80 -1.46
C PHE A 8 9.43 -3.02 -2.13
N LYS A 9 9.92 -4.25 -2.17
CA LYS A 9 11.20 -4.60 -2.79
C LYS A 9 11.21 -4.28 -4.30
N ARG A 10 10.15 -4.65 -5.01
CA ARG A 10 10.01 -4.40 -6.45
C ARG A 10 9.96 -2.89 -6.75
N ILE A 11 9.10 -2.15 -6.05
CA ILE A 11 8.93 -0.70 -6.27
C ILE A 11 10.20 0.06 -5.91
N ARG A 12 10.88 -0.33 -4.83
CA ARG A 12 12.17 0.27 -4.47
C ARG A 12 13.21 0.08 -5.57
N ALA A 13 13.31 -1.11 -6.15
CA ALA A 13 14.22 -1.37 -7.27
C ALA A 13 13.84 -0.55 -8.52
N GLU A 14 12.53 -0.35 -8.79
CA GLU A 14 12.06 0.53 -9.87
C GLU A 14 12.54 1.97 -9.67
N TYR A 15 12.47 2.50 -8.43
CA TYR A 15 12.95 3.86 -8.11
C TYR A 15 14.46 4.00 -8.25
N GLU A 16 15.23 3.01 -7.76
CA GLU A 16 16.68 2.99 -7.92
C GLU A 16 17.08 3.00 -9.41
N THR A 17 16.39 2.22 -10.23
CA THR A 17 16.62 2.18 -11.67
C THR A 17 16.25 3.50 -12.36
N LYS A 18 15.12 4.14 -11.98
CA LYS A 18 14.69 5.42 -12.54
C LYS A 18 15.68 6.55 -12.22
N ALA A 19 16.09 6.66 -10.96
CA ALA A 19 17.05 7.66 -10.53
C ALA A 19 18.39 7.51 -11.26
N PHE A 20 18.86 6.28 -11.41
CA PHE A 20 20.08 5.96 -12.15
C PHE A 20 19.95 6.34 -13.64
N ALA A 21 18.86 5.94 -14.30
CA ALA A 21 18.62 6.26 -15.70
C ALA A 21 18.52 7.77 -15.98
N ALA A 22 17.89 8.54 -15.06
CA ALA A 22 17.84 9.99 -15.16
C ALA A 22 19.24 10.62 -15.07
N GLN A 23 20.10 10.11 -14.19
CA GLN A 23 21.48 10.55 -14.05
C GLN A 23 22.32 10.18 -15.27
N GLU A 24 22.26 8.94 -15.74
CA GLU A 24 22.98 8.46 -16.93
C GLU A 24 22.63 9.29 -18.18
N ALA A 25 21.33 9.56 -18.35
CA ALA A 25 20.88 10.40 -19.46
C ALA A 25 21.40 11.86 -19.36
N ALA A 26 21.55 12.40 -18.15
CA ALA A 26 22.12 13.71 -17.93
C ALA A 26 23.62 13.72 -18.20
N ASP A 27 24.35 12.68 -17.79
CA ASP A 27 25.77 12.51 -18.04
C ASP A 27 26.06 12.39 -19.54
N THR A 28 25.26 11.61 -20.26
CA THR A 28 25.33 11.50 -21.73
C THR A 28 25.15 12.86 -22.41
N ARG A 29 24.11 13.62 -22.03
CA ARG A 29 23.89 14.98 -22.57
C ARG A 29 25.05 15.94 -22.23
N ARG A 30 25.65 15.79 -21.06
CA ARG A 30 26.80 16.59 -20.65
C ARG A 30 28.02 16.26 -21.52
N ASP A 31 28.28 15.00 -21.78
CA ASP A 31 29.39 14.56 -22.61
C ASP A 31 29.21 15.03 -24.07
N GLU A 32 27.99 14.98 -24.61
CA GLU A 32 27.65 15.57 -25.91
C GLU A 32 27.95 17.08 -25.95
N LEU A 33 27.60 17.81 -24.87
CA LEU A 33 27.91 19.24 -24.77
C LEU A 33 29.42 19.50 -24.74
N TYR A 34 30.22 18.68 -24.05
CA TYR A 34 31.66 18.86 -24.01
C TYR A 34 32.34 18.62 -25.36
N VAL A 35 31.77 17.74 -26.18
CA VAL A 35 32.21 17.54 -27.58
C VAL A 35 31.81 18.75 -28.43
N ALA A 36 30.61 19.28 -28.28
CA ALA A 36 30.11 20.39 -29.07
C ALA A 36 30.66 21.76 -28.64
N ILE A 37 30.95 21.92 -27.36
CA ILE A 37 31.39 23.18 -26.72
C ILE A 37 32.48 22.87 -25.69
N PRO A 38 33.73 22.65 -26.11
CA PRO A 38 34.83 22.24 -25.20
C PRO A 38 35.07 23.19 -24.01
N GLU A 39 34.75 24.47 -24.16
CA GLU A 39 34.91 25.48 -23.09
C GLU A 39 34.05 25.18 -21.85
N LEU A 40 32.92 24.46 -22.03
CA LEU A 40 32.04 24.06 -20.92
C LEU A 40 32.73 23.09 -19.97
N TYR A 41 33.61 22.21 -20.46
CA TYR A 41 34.34 21.26 -19.61
C TYR A 41 35.17 21.99 -18.53
N GLU A 42 35.89 23.03 -18.89
CA GLU A 42 36.69 23.79 -17.94
C GLU A 42 35.82 24.57 -16.94
N MET A 43 34.66 25.11 -17.41
CA MET A 43 33.74 25.78 -16.53
C MET A 43 33.14 24.79 -15.51
N ASP A 44 32.67 23.64 -15.94
CA ASP A 44 32.05 22.61 -15.09
C ASP A 44 33.11 21.99 -14.14
N ARG A 45 34.36 21.85 -14.56
CA ARG A 45 35.46 21.43 -13.70
C ARG A 45 35.73 22.44 -12.56
N ARG A 46 35.69 23.74 -12.84
CA ARG A 46 35.81 24.77 -11.82
C ARG A 46 34.64 24.78 -10.85
N LEU A 47 33.43 24.66 -11.38
CA LEU A 47 32.19 24.57 -10.57
C LEU A 47 32.19 23.34 -9.66
N SER A 48 32.65 22.19 -10.13
CA SER A 48 32.73 20.97 -9.31
C SER A 48 33.72 21.04 -8.15
N GLN A 49 34.77 21.83 -8.31
CA GLN A 49 35.80 22.06 -7.25
C GLN A 49 35.39 23.11 -6.21
N PHE A 50 34.28 23.81 -6.44
CA PHE A 50 33.86 24.94 -5.61
C PHE A 50 33.62 24.53 -4.14
N GLY A 51 32.92 23.42 -3.87
CA GLY A 51 32.67 22.92 -2.52
C GLY A 51 33.99 22.61 -1.75
N LEU A 52 34.95 22.01 -2.43
CA LEU A 52 36.26 21.70 -1.85
C LEU A 52 37.06 22.98 -1.55
N ARG A 53 36.98 23.97 -2.43
CA ARG A 53 37.64 25.29 -2.25
C ARG A 53 37.05 26.05 -1.07
N ILE A 54 35.71 26.05 -0.91
CA ILE A 54 35.07 26.65 0.28
C ILE A 54 35.48 25.92 1.56
N MET A 55 35.47 24.59 1.57
CA MET A 55 35.88 23.83 2.75
C MET A 55 37.32 24.14 3.16
N LYS A 56 38.22 24.22 2.19
CA LYS A 56 39.62 24.63 2.46
C LYS A 56 39.72 26.08 2.98
N ALA A 57 38.96 27.02 2.44
CA ALA A 57 38.91 28.40 2.91
C ALA A 57 38.35 28.50 4.34
N ALA A 58 37.34 27.70 4.67
CA ALA A 58 36.75 27.67 6.01
C ALA A 58 37.67 27.07 7.08
N LEU A 59 38.60 26.21 6.69
CA LEU A 59 39.64 25.65 7.59
C LEU A 59 40.88 26.55 7.74
N ALA A 60 41.04 27.55 6.89
CA ALA A 60 42.14 28.51 6.96
C ALA A 60 41.82 29.61 7.97
N SER A 61 42.71 29.84 8.95
CA SER A 61 42.46 30.69 10.14
C SER A 61 42.42 32.20 9.87
N GLU A 62 42.70 32.67 8.64
CA GLU A 62 42.78 34.09 8.33
C GLU A 62 41.85 34.48 7.16
N ASN A 63 41.09 35.56 7.33
CA ASN A 63 40.18 36.16 6.32
C ASN A 63 39.17 35.20 5.69
N THR A 64 38.61 34.31 6.50
CA THR A 64 37.71 33.23 6.04
C THR A 64 36.45 33.76 5.33
N GLU A 65 35.82 34.82 5.88
CA GLU A 65 34.58 35.37 5.32
C GLU A 65 34.80 36.05 3.96
N GLU A 66 35.89 36.83 3.85
CA GLU A 66 36.21 37.53 2.62
C GLU A 66 36.58 36.56 1.49
N LYS A 67 37.37 35.52 1.76
CA LYS A 67 37.68 34.43 0.82
C LYS A 67 36.49 33.66 0.38
N ILE A 68 35.53 33.37 1.29
CA ILE A 68 34.26 32.68 0.95
C ILE A 68 33.40 33.58 0.06
N ALA A 69 33.34 34.90 0.34
CA ALA A 69 32.59 35.84 -0.49
C ALA A 69 33.19 35.94 -1.91
N GLU A 70 34.50 36.03 -2.05
CA GLU A 70 35.16 35.99 -3.35
C GLU A 70 34.90 34.72 -4.13
N LEU A 71 34.97 33.55 -3.48
CA LEU A 71 34.69 32.27 -4.11
C LEU A 71 33.22 32.17 -4.59
N ARG A 72 32.27 32.69 -3.81
CA ARG A 72 30.86 32.77 -4.22
C ARG A 72 30.68 33.66 -5.43
N ALA A 73 31.26 34.83 -5.45
CA ALA A 73 31.22 35.75 -6.59
C ALA A 73 31.85 35.14 -7.85
N GLU A 74 32.96 34.40 -7.72
CA GLU A 74 33.57 33.65 -8.83
C GLU A 74 32.61 32.56 -9.35
N ASN A 75 31.97 31.79 -8.46
CA ASN A 75 31.04 30.73 -8.82
C ASN A 75 29.81 31.29 -9.58
N GLU A 76 29.23 32.39 -9.12
CA GLU A 76 28.13 33.07 -9.78
C GLU A 76 28.49 33.57 -11.19
N ARG A 77 29.71 34.14 -11.34
CA ARG A 77 30.21 34.56 -12.66
C ARG A 77 30.36 33.38 -13.62
N ILE A 78 30.94 32.26 -13.15
CA ILE A 78 31.12 31.06 -13.98
C ILE A 78 29.73 30.47 -14.36
N THR A 79 28.80 30.39 -13.41
CA THR A 79 27.44 29.89 -13.66
C THR A 79 26.69 30.75 -14.69
N SER A 80 26.81 32.08 -14.55
CA SER A 80 26.18 33.01 -15.51
C SER A 80 26.80 32.92 -16.90
N ALA A 81 28.15 32.84 -16.96
CA ALA A 81 28.87 32.67 -18.23
C ALA A 81 28.52 31.34 -18.92
N ARG A 82 28.41 30.26 -18.13
CA ARG A 82 27.98 28.94 -18.63
C ARG A 82 26.58 29.00 -19.24
N ALA A 83 25.62 29.59 -18.53
CA ALA A 83 24.24 29.74 -19.01
C ALA A 83 24.17 30.58 -20.32
N ALA A 84 24.91 31.68 -20.39
CA ALA A 84 25.01 32.52 -21.58
C ALA A 84 25.63 31.77 -22.77
N LEU A 85 26.69 30.97 -22.54
CA LEU A 85 27.31 30.16 -23.56
C LEU A 85 26.38 29.09 -24.11
N LEU A 86 25.65 28.37 -23.23
CA LEU A 86 24.63 27.39 -23.63
C LEU A 86 23.52 28.05 -24.48
N ALA A 87 22.97 29.17 -24.00
CA ALA A 87 21.93 29.91 -24.71
C ALA A 87 22.39 30.40 -26.09
N SER A 88 23.64 30.86 -26.21
CA SER A 88 24.22 31.29 -27.51
C SER A 88 24.33 30.17 -28.54
N ARG A 89 24.36 28.91 -28.07
CA ARG A 89 24.41 27.69 -28.88
C ARG A 89 23.05 26.99 -29.02
N GLY A 90 21.96 27.61 -28.49
CA GLY A 90 20.60 27.09 -28.61
C GLY A 90 20.23 26.01 -27.59
N TYR A 91 21.06 25.81 -26.55
CA TYR A 91 20.78 24.86 -25.48
C TYR A 91 20.15 25.58 -24.26
N PRO A 92 19.14 24.98 -23.58
CA PRO A 92 18.66 25.50 -22.30
C PRO A 92 19.75 25.36 -21.21
N ALA A 93 19.69 26.22 -20.19
CA ALA A 93 20.69 26.25 -19.13
C ALA A 93 20.76 24.94 -18.34
N ASP A 94 19.62 24.21 -18.23
CA ASP A 94 19.44 22.95 -17.52
C ASP A 94 19.57 21.72 -18.44
N TYR A 95 20.08 21.85 -19.66
CA TYR A 95 20.13 20.76 -20.66
C TYR A 95 20.84 19.50 -20.12
N SER A 96 21.92 19.67 -19.37
CA SER A 96 22.69 18.59 -18.77
C SER A 96 22.25 18.22 -17.34
N GLU A 97 21.13 18.76 -16.86
CA GLU A 97 20.60 18.38 -15.55
C GLU A 97 19.74 17.11 -15.63
N PRO A 98 19.78 16.25 -14.58
CA PRO A 98 18.90 15.08 -14.53
C PRO A 98 17.43 15.50 -14.52
N LYS A 99 16.62 14.86 -15.37
CA LYS A 99 15.16 15.09 -15.43
C LYS A 99 14.45 13.98 -14.67
N TYR A 100 14.02 14.30 -13.44
CA TYR A 100 13.31 13.38 -12.56
C TYR A 100 11.81 13.46 -12.76
N GLU A 101 11.10 12.32 -12.70
CA GLU A 101 9.63 12.28 -12.69
C GLU A 101 9.08 12.93 -11.42
N CYS A 102 9.69 12.66 -10.27
CA CYS A 102 9.36 13.29 -9.01
C CYS A 102 10.48 14.28 -8.59
N THR A 103 10.23 15.57 -8.73
CA THR A 103 11.18 16.62 -8.37
C THR A 103 11.47 16.68 -6.86
N ALA A 104 10.49 16.28 -6.01
CA ALA A 104 10.61 16.33 -4.56
C ALA A 104 11.62 15.32 -4.01
N CYS A 105 11.64 14.09 -4.50
CA CYS A 105 12.57 13.06 -4.06
C CYS A 105 13.66 12.72 -5.10
N ARG A 106 13.61 13.33 -6.27
CA ARG A 106 14.52 13.02 -7.39
C ARG A 106 14.55 11.53 -7.70
N ASP A 107 13.36 10.94 -7.77
CA ASP A 107 13.11 9.52 -8.03
C ASP A 107 13.81 8.52 -7.07
N THR A 108 14.24 8.96 -5.90
CA THR A 108 14.77 8.09 -4.85
C THR A 108 13.68 7.44 -4.01
N GLY A 109 12.44 7.93 -4.07
CA GLY A 109 11.32 7.51 -3.23
C GLY A 109 11.38 8.04 -1.79
N TYR A 110 12.42 8.81 -1.41
CA TYR A 110 12.61 9.33 -0.06
C TYR A 110 13.08 10.79 -0.06
N ILE A 111 12.65 11.52 0.97
CA ILE A 111 13.14 12.86 1.29
C ILE A 111 13.79 12.77 2.68
N GLY A 112 15.11 12.68 2.73
CA GLY A 112 15.84 12.30 3.94
C GLY A 112 15.44 10.89 4.40
N ILE A 113 14.93 10.76 5.62
CA ILE A 113 14.46 9.48 6.19
C ILE A 113 12.96 9.22 5.95
N LYS A 114 12.23 10.19 5.39
CA LYS A 114 10.78 10.08 5.16
C LYS A 114 10.48 9.58 3.76
N MET A 115 9.57 8.62 3.65
CA MET A 115 9.06 8.15 2.36
C MET A 115 8.32 9.29 1.63
N CYS A 116 8.64 9.48 0.36
CA CYS A 116 7.98 10.45 -0.50
C CYS A 116 6.54 10.02 -0.81
N SER A 117 5.65 11.01 -1.04
CA SER A 117 4.27 10.74 -1.42
C SER A 117 4.15 9.92 -2.71
N CYS A 118 5.02 10.15 -3.70
CA CYS A 118 5.01 9.38 -4.95
C CYS A 118 5.25 7.88 -4.72
N MET A 119 6.23 7.50 -3.88
CA MET A 119 6.49 6.10 -3.54
C MET A 119 5.34 5.51 -2.71
N ARG A 120 4.76 6.29 -1.78
CA ARG A 120 3.60 5.86 -1.01
C ARG A 120 2.42 5.52 -1.93
N THR A 121 2.08 6.40 -2.89
CA THR A 121 1.01 6.17 -3.84
C THR A 121 1.23 4.88 -4.63
N ARG A 122 2.44 4.66 -5.15
CA ARG A 122 2.78 3.44 -5.89
C ARG A 122 2.66 2.18 -5.04
N LEU A 123 3.05 2.24 -3.77
CA LEU A 123 2.93 1.11 -2.83
C LEU A 123 1.46 0.81 -2.50
N VAL A 124 0.63 1.84 -2.32
CA VAL A 124 -0.81 1.69 -2.09
C VAL A 124 -1.49 1.06 -3.32
N GLU A 125 -1.21 1.56 -4.52
CA GLU A 125 -1.73 0.98 -5.76
C GLU A 125 -1.32 -0.50 -5.92
N ALA A 126 -0.05 -0.81 -5.69
CA ALA A 126 0.44 -2.18 -5.74
C ALA A 126 -0.21 -3.07 -4.66
N GLY A 127 -0.43 -2.53 -3.44
CA GLY A 127 -1.13 -3.20 -2.36
C GLY A 127 -2.59 -3.52 -2.72
N MET A 128 -3.29 -2.58 -3.34
CA MET A 128 -4.65 -2.81 -3.85
C MET A 128 -4.70 -3.95 -4.87
N TYR A 129 -3.73 -3.99 -5.79
CA TYR A 129 -3.64 -5.08 -6.77
C TYR A 129 -3.33 -6.44 -6.12
N SER A 130 -2.36 -6.48 -5.21
CA SER A 130 -1.93 -7.72 -4.56
C SER A 130 -2.89 -8.21 -3.47
N SER A 131 -3.83 -7.38 -3.02
CA SER A 131 -4.81 -7.75 -1.98
C SER A 131 -5.87 -8.76 -2.43
N GLY A 132 -5.96 -9.07 -3.72
CA GLY A 132 -7.03 -9.91 -4.29
C GLY A 132 -8.34 -9.18 -4.55
N LEU A 133 -8.48 -7.91 -4.14
CA LEU A 133 -9.71 -7.13 -4.31
C LEU A 133 -9.78 -6.32 -5.60
N GLY A 134 -8.65 -5.98 -6.19
CA GLY A 134 -8.53 -5.34 -7.51
C GLY A 134 -9.61 -4.28 -7.82
N ALA A 135 -10.45 -4.59 -8.83
CA ALA A 135 -11.51 -3.69 -9.27
C ALA A 135 -12.64 -3.47 -8.25
N LEU A 136 -12.81 -4.35 -7.24
CA LEU A 136 -13.86 -4.17 -6.22
C LEU A 136 -13.55 -2.97 -5.33
N MET A 137 -12.29 -2.75 -4.96
CA MET A 137 -11.88 -1.59 -4.15
C MET A 137 -12.21 -0.24 -4.81
N GLN A 138 -12.27 -0.19 -6.13
CA GLN A 138 -12.63 1.04 -6.84
C GLN A 138 -14.13 1.35 -6.75
N LYS A 139 -14.98 0.31 -6.64
CA LYS A 139 -16.44 0.43 -6.69
C LYS A 139 -17.11 0.32 -5.32
N GLN A 140 -16.50 -0.40 -4.39
CA GLN A 140 -17.05 -0.66 -3.05
C GLN A 140 -16.30 0.18 -2.01
N THR A 141 -16.77 1.41 -1.82
CA THR A 141 -16.21 2.37 -0.85
C THR A 141 -17.25 2.71 0.19
N PHE A 142 -16.85 3.35 1.29
CA PHE A 142 -17.79 3.86 2.29
C PHE A 142 -18.74 4.90 1.69
N GLU A 143 -18.28 5.74 0.75
CA GLU A 143 -19.09 6.77 0.08
C GLU A 143 -20.17 6.17 -0.83
N ASN A 144 -19.89 5.00 -1.41
CA ASN A 144 -20.83 4.29 -2.28
C ASN A 144 -21.77 3.35 -1.54
N PHE A 145 -21.59 3.19 -0.22
CA PHE A 145 -22.50 2.40 0.62
C PHE A 145 -23.68 3.29 1.04
N SER A 146 -24.92 2.77 0.82
CA SER A 146 -26.12 3.50 1.20
C SER A 146 -26.95 2.71 2.20
N CYS A 147 -27.22 3.31 3.34
CA CYS A 147 -28.11 2.74 4.36
C CYS A 147 -29.58 2.81 3.96
N GLU A 148 -29.96 3.56 2.91
CA GLU A 148 -31.33 3.73 2.42
C GLU A 148 -32.01 2.39 2.09
N TYR A 149 -31.24 1.41 1.61
CA TYR A 149 -31.74 0.08 1.28
C TYR A 149 -32.27 -0.71 2.48
N TYR A 150 -32.03 -0.26 3.70
CA TYR A 150 -32.49 -0.94 4.92
C TYR A 150 -33.72 -0.26 5.57
N ARG A 151 -34.23 0.83 4.98
CA ARG A 151 -35.38 1.60 5.52
C ARG A 151 -36.70 0.83 5.61
N SER A 152 -36.83 -0.28 4.92
CA SER A 152 -38.01 -1.14 5.02
C SER A 152 -38.22 -1.70 6.43
N SER A 153 -37.19 -1.74 7.27
CA SER A 153 -37.21 -2.12 8.68
C SER A 153 -36.46 -1.06 9.49
N PRO A 154 -37.14 -0.30 10.38
CA PRO A 154 -36.50 0.71 11.23
C PRO A 154 -35.36 0.16 12.07
N ASP A 155 -35.49 -1.04 12.61
CA ASP A 155 -34.46 -1.70 13.42
C ASP A 155 -33.25 -2.07 12.55
N ALA A 156 -33.48 -2.63 11.37
CA ALA A 156 -32.41 -2.93 10.43
C ALA A 156 -31.67 -1.66 9.98
N TYR A 157 -32.39 -0.59 9.67
CA TYR A 157 -31.79 0.71 9.31
C TYR A 157 -30.86 1.22 10.40
N ARG A 158 -31.35 1.25 11.66
CA ARG A 158 -30.55 1.72 12.81
C ARG A 158 -29.28 0.90 13.00
N VAL A 159 -29.41 -0.42 13.01
CA VAL A 159 -28.26 -1.31 13.18
C VAL A 159 -27.25 -1.12 12.04
N MET A 160 -27.71 -1.02 10.80
CA MET A 160 -26.80 -0.85 9.66
C MET A 160 -26.14 0.52 9.61
N GLU A 161 -26.82 1.56 10.10
CA GLU A 161 -26.21 2.90 10.25
C GLU A 161 -25.14 2.92 11.35
N ASP A 162 -25.39 2.26 12.48
CA ASP A 162 -24.41 2.11 13.56
C ASP A 162 -23.21 1.28 13.12
N ASN A 163 -23.43 0.17 12.39
CA ASN A 163 -22.37 -0.65 11.80
C ASN A 163 -21.53 0.17 10.83
N TYR A 164 -22.16 0.92 9.92
CA TYR A 164 -21.46 1.79 8.97
C TYR A 164 -20.53 2.77 9.68
N ARG A 165 -21.03 3.48 10.71
CA ARG A 165 -20.24 4.45 11.49
C ARG A 165 -19.10 3.76 12.26
N TYR A 166 -19.37 2.60 12.86
CA TYR A 166 -18.36 1.82 13.58
C TYR A 166 -17.26 1.33 12.65
N LEU A 167 -17.62 0.70 11.53
CA LEU A 167 -16.67 0.12 10.59
C LEU A 167 -15.83 1.19 9.87
N ARG A 168 -16.42 2.36 9.59
CA ARG A 168 -15.67 3.50 9.06
C ARG A 168 -14.63 4.00 10.06
N ARG A 169 -15.00 4.20 11.32
CA ARG A 169 -14.05 4.58 12.39
C ARG A 169 -12.99 3.51 12.60
N TYR A 170 -13.35 2.23 12.54
CA TYR A 170 -12.42 1.12 12.62
C TYR A 170 -11.33 1.23 11.54
N ALA A 171 -11.71 1.46 10.29
CA ALA A 171 -10.78 1.60 9.19
C ALA A 171 -9.92 2.87 9.28
N GLU A 172 -10.53 4.01 9.64
CA GLU A 172 -9.84 5.30 9.78
C GLU A 172 -8.83 5.30 10.94
N ASN A 173 -9.08 4.54 12.01
CA ASN A 173 -8.21 4.45 13.18
C ASN A 173 -7.36 3.18 13.21
N PHE A 174 -7.42 2.35 12.16
CA PHE A 174 -6.65 1.11 12.12
C PHE A 174 -5.17 1.34 12.37
N SER A 175 -4.60 0.67 13.38
CA SER A 175 -3.17 0.72 13.69
C SER A 175 -2.73 -0.55 14.39
N ILE A 176 -1.59 -1.10 13.99
CA ILE A 176 -0.90 -2.23 14.63
C ILE A 176 0.47 -1.80 15.18
N GLU A 177 0.70 -0.49 15.30
CA GLU A 177 1.95 0.06 15.82
C GLU A 177 2.02 -0.11 17.35
N ALA A 178 3.21 -0.36 17.86
CA ALA A 178 3.44 -0.51 19.29
C ALA A 178 2.95 0.74 20.06
N GLY A 179 2.19 0.51 21.12
CA GLY A 179 1.60 1.58 21.96
C GLY A 179 0.19 1.99 21.55
N ASN A 180 -0.32 1.56 20.40
CA ASN A 180 -1.71 1.75 20.02
C ASN A 180 -2.57 0.53 20.42
N PRO A 181 -3.88 0.72 20.70
CA PRO A 181 -4.78 -0.41 20.84
C PRO A 181 -4.82 -1.25 19.54
N ILE A 182 -4.68 -2.57 19.70
CA ILE A 182 -4.76 -3.47 18.55
C ILE A 182 -6.21 -3.53 18.09
N PRO A 183 -6.47 -3.37 16.77
CA PRO A 183 -7.83 -3.48 16.24
C PRO A 183 -8.42 -4.87 16.49
N GLU A 184 -9.68 -4.93 16.87
CA GLU A 184 -10.39 -6.19 17.09
C GLU A 184 -10.55 -6.97 15.78
N SER A 185 -10.58 -8.30 15.87
CA SER A 185 -11.03 -9.13 14.76
C SER A 185 -12.55 -9.06 14.65
N LEU A 186 -13.10 -9.00 13.42
CA LEU A 186 -14.52 -8.78 13.17
C LEU A 186 -15.17 -9.99 12.50
N LEU A 187 -16.35 -10.38 12.99
CA LEU A 187 -17.18 -11.41 12.38
C LEU A 187 -18.48 -10.78 11.84
N PHE A 188 -18.60 -10.68 10.51
CA PHE A 188 -19.81 -10.18 9.85
C PHE A 188 -20.82 -11.30 9.67
N LEU A 189 -21.93 -11.22 10.40
CA LEU A 189 -23.01 -12.20 10.37
C LEU A 189 -24.26 -11.63 9.68
N GLY A 190 -24.80 -12.34 8.72
CA GLY A 190 -26.09 -11.97 8.11
C GLY A 190 -26.30 -12.58 6.73
N GLY A 191 -27.51 -12.55 6.25
CA GLY A 191 -27.91 -13.15 4.99
C GLY A 191 -27.16 -12.62 3.76
N THR A 192 -27.42 -13.22 2.61
CA THR A 192 -26.83 -12.84 1.33
C THR A 192 -27.30 -11.45 0.89
N GLY A 193 -26.44 -10.68 0.24
CA GLY A 193 -26.80 -9.38 -0.35
C GLY A 193 -26.95 -8.23 0.63
N LEU A 194 -26.52 -8.38 1.89
CA LEU A 194 -26.64 -7.35 2.94
C LEU A 194 -25.42 -6.40 3.03
N GLY A 195 -24.49 -6.45 2.08
CA GLY A 195 -23.38 -5.49 2.02
C GLY A 195 -22.14 -5.88 2.83
N LYS A 196 -22.01 -7.10 3.35
CA LYS A 196 -20.82 -7.58 4.07
C LYS A 196 -19.55 -7.41 3.26
N THR A 197 -19.50 -7.96 2.05
CA THR A 197 -18.36 -7.81 1.11
C THR A 197 -18.10 -6.34 0.77
N HIS A 198 -19.14 -5.52 0.62
CA HIS A 198 -18.97 -4.10 0.35
C HIS A 198 -18.22 -3.39 1.48
N LEU A 199 -18.67 -3.59 2.73
CA LEU A 199 -18.03 -2.91 3.86
C LEU A 199 -16.65 -3.50 4.19
N SER A 200 -16.42 -4.82 4.03
CA SER A 200 -15.08 -5.38 4.18
C SER A 200 -14.10 -4.85 3.14
N THR A 201 -14.55 -4.68 1.88
CA THR A 201 -13.75 -4.07 0.80
C THR A 201 -13.48 -2.58 1.06
N ALA A 202 -14.48 -1.84 1.57
CA ALA A 202 -14.30 -0.44 1.93
C ALA A 202 -13.27 -0.26 3.06
N ILE A 203 -13.29 -1.14 4.06
CA ILE A 203 -12.26 -1.19 5.12
C ILE A 203 -10.89 -1.49 4.51
N ALA A 204 -10.79 -2.54 3.66
CA ALA A 204 -9.55 -2.92 3.01
C ALA A 204 -8.90 -1.75 2.27
N ARG A 205 -9.70 -0.99 1.53
CA ARG A 205 -9.25 0.21 0.80
C ARG A 205 -8.64 1.23 1.75
N VAL A 206 -9.37 1.67 2.77
CA VAL A 206 -8.90 2.70 3.70
C VAL A 206 -7.64 2.23 4.45
N VAL A 207 -7.60 0.98 4.90
CA VAL A 207 -6.44 0.39 5.60
C VAL A 207 -5.22 0.33 4.68
N THR A 208 -5.40 -0.06 3.40
CA THR A 208 -4.32 -0.05 2.39
C THR A 208 -3.83 1.37 2.08
N GLU A 209 -4.73 2.34 1.93
CA GLU A 209 -4.39 3.77 1.73
C GLU A 209 -3.59 4.34 2.91
N ARG A 210 -3.78 3.80 4.12
CA ARG A 210 -2.98 4.13 5.30
C ARG A 210 -1.61 3.45 5.33
N GLY A 211 -1.33 2.53 4.39
CA GLY A 211 -0.03 1.88 4.21
C GLY A 211 0.13 0.58 4.97
N TYR A 212 -0.96 -0.11 5.30
CA TYR A 212 -0.94 -1.45 5.87
C TYR A 212 -1.13 -2.52 4.80
N ASP A 213 -0.53 -3.70 5.01
CA ASP A 213 -0.67 -4.84 4.11
C ASP A 213 -2.00 -5.54 4.39
N VAL A 214 -2.88 -5.54 3.38
CA VAL A 214 -4.19 -6.19 3.44
C VAL A 214 -4.22 -7.36 2.47
N PHE A 215 -4.64 -8.53 2.96
CA PHE A 215 -4.87 -9.70 2.13
C PHE A 215 -6.33 -10.12 2.19
N TYR A 216 -6.95 -10.29 1.03
CA TYR A 216 -8.34 -10.72 0.88
C TYR A 216 -8.39 -12.01 0.08
N ASN A 217 -9.17 -12.97 0.56
CA ASN A 217 -9.62 -14.10 -0.25
C ASN A 217 -10.99 -14.58 0.22
N SER A 218 -11.72 -15.30 -0.65
CA SER A 218 -12.88 -16.06 -0.21
C SER A 218 -12.44 -17.31 0.58
N ALA A 219 -13.32 -17.86 1.41
CA ALA A 219 -13.03 -19.10 2.12
C ALA A 219 -12.69 -20.25 1.14
N VAL A 220 -13.41 -20.33 0.02
CA VAL A 220 -13.12 -21.32 -1.05
C VAL A 220 -11.72 -21.07 -1.65
N GLY A 221 -11.37 -19.82 -1.97
CA GLY A 221 -10.06 -19.48 -2.52
C GLY A 221 -8.93 -19.81 -1.56
N MET A 222 -9.09 -19.48 -0.28
CA MET A 222 -8.12 -19.81 0.76
C MET A 222 -7.86 -21.32 0.82
N ILE A 223 -8.91 -22.15 0.83
CA ILE A 223 -8.73 -23.61 0.88
C ILE A 223 -8.04 -24.12 -0.38
N SER A 224 -8.41 -23.60 -1.56
CA SER A 224 -7.74 -23.94 -2.83
C SER A 224 -6.24 -23.63 -2.82
N ASP A 225 -5.83 -22.48 -2.23
CA ASP A 225 -4.43 -22.10 -2.10
C ASP A 225 -3.66 -23.09 -1.20
N PHE A 226 -4.27 -23.49 -0.06
CA PHE A 226 -3.69 -24.50 0.82
C PHE A 226 -3.62 -25.90 0.19
N GLU A 227 -4.61 -26.28 -0.62
CA GLU A 227 -4.61 -27.54 -1.39
C GLU A 227 -3.52 -27.54 -2.44
N SER A 228 -3.40 -26.46 -3.20
CA SER A 228 -2.38 -26.29 -4.24
C SER A 228 -0.97 -26.43 -3.66
N ARG A 229 -0.72 -25.83 -2.49
CA ARG A 229 0.55 -25.97 -1.78
C ARG A 229 0.81 -27.41 -1.31
N ARG A 230 -0.22 -28.10 -0.84
CA ARG A 230 -0.06 -29.47 -0.30
C ARG A 230 0.12 -30.53 -1.38
N PHE A 231 -0.59 -30.39 -2.50
CA PHE A 231 -0.68 -31.39 -3.55
C PHE A 231 -0.03 -30.98 -4.87
N GLY A 232 0.43 -29.73 -5.00
CA GLY A 232 1.12 -29.23 -6.20
C GLY A 232 2.43 -29.97 -6.44
N ASN A 233 2.53 -30.64 -7.57
CA ASN A 233 3.74 -31.35 -8.00
C ASN A 233 4.80 -30.34 -8.46
N GLY A 234 5.50 -29.66 -7.56
CA GLY A 234 6.82 -29.03 -7.78
C GLY A 234 7.02 -28.08 -8.97
N VAL A 235 5.99 -27.79 -9.76
CA VAL A 235 6.05 -26.77 -10.81
C VAL A 235 5.57 -25.47 -10.18
N ALA A 236 6.51 -24.72 -9.61
CA ALA A 236 6.26 -23.38 -9.09
C ALA A 236 5.67 -22.50 -10.19
N SER A 237 4.37 -22.33 -10.18
CA SER A 237 3.73 -21.19 -10.81
C SER A 237 4.10 -19.97 -9.96
N ALA A 238 4.86 -19.04 -10.52
CA ALA A 238 5.55 -17.94 -9.82
C ALA A 238 4.64 -16.90 -9.15
N THR A 239 3.35 -17.16 -8.94
CA THR A 239 2.38 -16.14 -8.52
C THR A 239 1.46 -16.47 -7.36
N THR A 240 1.38 -17.74 -6.82
CA THR A 240 0.32 -18.06 -5.83
C THR A 240 0.66 -19.10 -4.74
N ASP A 241 1.89 -19.57 -4.60
CA ASP A 241 2.21 -20.67 -3.66
C ASP A 241 2.49 -20.23 -2.21
N ASP A 242 2.34 -18.94 -1.88
CA ASP A 242 2.70 -18.45 -0.55
C ASP A 242 1.48 -18.28 0.37
N THR A 243 1.12 -19.39 1.05
CA THR A 243 0.09 -19.34 2.10
C THR A 243 0.51 -18.51 3.33
N SER A 244 1.75 -18.01 3.38
CA SER A 244 2.21 -17.13 4.47
C SER A 244 1.49 -15.78 4.45
N ALA A 245 0.98 -15.33 3.29
CA ALA A 245 0.18 -14.13 3.19
C ALA A 245 -1.03 -14.13 4.14
N TYR A 246 -1.65 -15.29 4.39
CA TYR A 246 -2.77 -15.44 5.34
C TYR A 246 -2.37 -15.17 6.79
N THR A 247 -1.12 -15.38 7.16
CA THR A 247 -0.64 -15.15 8.53
C THR A 247 0.21 -13.89 8.67
N ASP A 248 0.86 -13.44 7.61
CA ASP A 248 1.85 -12.38 7.65
C ASP A 248 1.27 -10.98 7.41
N CYS A 249 0.19 -10.85 6.61
CA CYS A 249 -0.45 -9.56 6.35
C CYS A 249 -0.93 -8.87 7.64
N ASP A 250 -1.06 -7.55 7.59
CA ASP A 250 -1.52 -6.74 8.72
C ASP A 250 -3.01 -6.94 8.99
N LEU A 251 -3.83 -6.95 7.94
CA LEU A 251 -5.26 -7.25 7.99
C LEU A 251 -5.61 -8.38 7.02
N LEU A 252 -6.20 -9.46 7.53
CA LEU A 252 -6.75 -10.53 6.70
C LEU A 252 -8.27 -10.39 6.57
N ILE A 253 -8.79 -10.58 5.36
CA ILE A 253 -10.23 -10.66 5.10
C ILE A 253 -10.54 -12.01 4.46
N ILE A 254 -11.36 -12.82 5.14
CA ILE A 254 -11.91 -14.08 4.62
C ILE A 254 -13.40 -13.87 4.33
N ASP A 255 -13.76 -13.83 3.06
CA ASP A 255 -15.14 -13.59 2.65
C ASP A 255 -15.90 -14.90 2.41
N ASP A 256 -17.21 -14.86 2.67
CA ASP A 256 -18.18 -15.95 2.44
C ASP A 256 -17.80 -17.29 3.09
N LEU A 257 -17.36 -17.27 4.37
CA LEU A 257 -17.16 -18.49 5.15
C LEU A 257 -18.45 -19.31 5.22
N GLY A 258 -18.37 -20.60 4.91
CA GLY A 258 -19.50 -21.54 4.85
C GLY A 258 -19.92 -21.87 3.42
N THR A 259 -19.22 -21.39 2.40
CA THR A 259 -19.45 -21.75 0.99
C THR A 259 -18.49 -22.84 0.50
N GLU A 260 -17.41 -23.08 1.24
CA GLU A 260 -16.43 -24.13 0.96
C GLU A 260 -16.93 -25.52 1.38
N VAL A 261 -16.33 -26.57 0.79
CA VAL A 261 -16.56 -27.95 1.22
C VAL A 261 -15.82 -28.20 2.55
N VAL A 262 -16.60 -28.41 3.61
CA VAL A 262 -16.03 -28.64 4.95
C VAL A 262 -15.63 -30.10 5.13
N ASN A 263 -14.33 -30.33 5.29
CA ASN A 263 -13.71 -31.62 5.59
C ASN A 263 -12.59 -31.42 6.64
N GLN A 264 -11.90 -32.49 7.03
CA GLN A 264 -10.82 -32.41 8.03
C GLN A 264 -9.66 -31.48 7.60
N PHE A 265 -9.38 -31.39 6.30
CA PHE A 265 -8.34 -30.50 5.78
C PHE A 265 -8.77 -29.06 5.90
N THR A 266 -10.00 -28.73 5.45
CA THR A 266 -10.60 -27.38 5.58
C THR A 266 -10.59 -26.91 7.03
N LEU A 267 -11.05 -27.78 7.97
CA LEU A 267 -11.03 -27.45 9.40
C LEU A 267 -9.62 -27.18 9.93
N SER A 268 -8.63 -27.95 9.48
CA SER A 268 -7.24 -27.78 9.90
C SER A 268 -6.64 -26.46 9.37
N CYS A 269 -6.91 -26.11 8.12
CA CYS A 269 -6.45 -24.86 7.51
C CYS A 269 -7.08 -23.63 8.18
N LEU A 270 -8.39 -23.62 8.36
CA LEU A 270 -9.11 -22.56 9.05
C LEU A 270 -8.63 -22.37 10.49
N TYR A 271 -8.53 -23.49 11.22
CA TYR A 271 -8.02 -23.44 12.59
C TYR A 271 -6.59 -22.88 12.65
N HIS A 272 -5.72 -23.33 11.76
CA HIS A 272 -4.34 -22.84 11.69
C HIS A 272 -4.29 -21.32 11.46
N VAL A 273 -4.97 -20.82 10.47
CA VAL A 273 -4.99 -19.38 10.14
C VAL A 273 -5.55 -18.56 11.29
N ILE A 274 -6.76 -18.89 11.77
CA ILE A 274 -7.45 -18.16 12.84
C ILE A 274 -6.62 -18.16 14.11
N ASN A 275 -6.15 -19.36 14.55
CA ASN A 275 -5.39 -19.49 15.78
C ASN A 275 -4.03 -18.78 15.72
N THR A 276 -3.32 -18.87 14.59
CA THR A 276 -2.04 -18.19 14.40
C THR A 276 -2.23 -16.67 14.48
N ARG A 277 -3.23 -16.12 13.81
CA ARG A 277 -3.49 -14.68 13.81
C ARG A 277 -3.92 -14.15 15.17
N LEU A 278 -4.79 -14.88 15.88
CA LEU A 278 -5.17 -14.54 17.25
C LEU A 278 -3.96 -14.52 18.20
N ASN A 279 -3.08 -15.53 18.12
CA ASN A 279 -1.86 -15.58 18.93
C ASN A 279 -0.87 -14.46 18.59
N LEU A 280 -0.80 -14.04 17.32
CA LEU A 280 0.03 -12.91 16.85
C LEU A 280 -0.66 -11.55 17.02
N GLN A 281 -1.88 -11.53 17.57
CA GLN A 281 -2.69 -10.32 17.71
C GLN A 281 -2.87 -9.56 16.38
N LYS A 282 -3.05 -10.29 15.29
CA LYS A 282 -3.28 -9.73 13.95
C LYS A 282 -4.77 -9.72 13.62
N PRO A 283 -5.37 -8.55 13.36
CA PRO A 283 -6.80 -8.44 13.11
C PRO A 283 -7.23 -9.19 11.85
N THR A 284 -8.40 -9.82 11.96
CA THR A 284 -9.00 -10.60 10.89
C THR A 284 -10.47 -10.24 10.74
N ILE A 285 -10.94 -10.03 9.52
CA ILE A 285 -12.36 -9.85 9.20
C ILE A 285 -12.84 -11.13 8.52
N ILE A 286 -13.91 -11.72 9.05
CA ILE A 286 -14.55 -12.90 8.44
C ILE A 286 -16.00 -12.54 8.16
N SER A 287 -16.49 -12.79 6.94
CA SER A 287 -17.90 -12.68 6.61
C SER A 287 -18.54 -14.07 6.46
N THR A 288 -19.77 -14.22 6.87
CA THR A 288 -20.53 -15.47 6.70
C THR A 288 -22.02 -15.20 6.58
N ASN A 289 -22.70 -16.09 5.84
CA ASN A 289 -24.16 -16.14 5.76
C ASN A 289 -24.76 -17.11 6.80
N LEU A 290 -23.91 -17.85 7.50
CA LEU A 290 -24.35 -18.84 8.48
C LEU A 290 -24.78 -18.16 9.80
N THR A 291 -25.78 -18.72 10.43
CA THR A 291 -26.13 -18.36 11.81
C THR A 291 -25.12 -18.93 12.81
N PRO A 292 -25.04 -18.42 14.04
CA PRO A 292 -24.16 -19.00 15.07
C PRO A 292 -24.44 -20.50 15.34
N GLY A 293 -25.68 -20.94 15.20
CA GLY A 293 -26.05 -22.35 15.34
C GLY A 293 -25.55 -23.23 14.18
N GLU A 294 -25.55 -22.70 12.94
CA GLU A 294 -24.98 -23.37 11.77
C GLU A 294 -23.47 -23.40 11.81
N LEU A 295 -22.83 -22.32 12.25
CA LEU A 295 -21.38 -22.30 12.47
C LEU A 295 -20.92 -23.40 13.42
N ARG A 296 -21.65 -23.62 14.53
CA ARG A 296 -21.35 -24.72 15.47
C ARG A 296 -21.55 -26.12 14.88
N LYS A 297 -22.52 -26.27 14.01
CA LYS A 297 -22.78 -27.57 13.34
C LYS A 297 -21.76 -27.88 12.26
N LEU A 298 -21.34 -26.87 11.51
CA LEU A 298 -20.49 -27.03 10.33
C LEU A 298 -19.00 -27.08 10.71
N TYR A 299 -18.58 -26.24 11.65
CA TYR A 299 -17.20 -26.15 12.12
C TYR A 299 -17.04 -26.79 13.51
N SER A 300 -15.80 -27.22 13.81
CA SER A 300 -15.52 -27.77 15.14
C SER A 300 -15.79 -26.74 16.25
N ASP A 301 -16.08 -27.23 17.48
CA ASP A 301 -16.25 -26.38 18.65
C ASP A 301 -15.06 -25.41 18.87
N ARG A 302 -13.85 -25.86 18.50
CA ARG A 302 -12.64 -25.04 18.63
C ARG A 302 -12.65 -23.83 17.70
N ILE A 303 -13.15 -23.96 16.47
CA ILE A 303 -13.25 -22.86 15.51
C ILE A 303 -14.43 -21.97 15.89
N SER A 304 -15.61 -22.56 16.10
CA SER A 304 -16.82 -21.80 16.39
C SER A 304 -16.72 -21.00 17.68
N SER A 305 -16.09 -21.57 18.74
CA SER A 305 -15.83 -20.87 20.01
C SER A 305 -14.93 -19.65 19.82
N ARG A 306 -13.85 -19.76 18.99
CA ARG A 306 -12.99 -18.62 18.68
C ARG A 306 -13.71 -17.53 17.91
N LEU A 307 -14.47 -17.91 16.87
CA LEU A 307 -15.23 -16.95 16.07
C LEU A 307 -16.30 -16.21 16.88
N THR A 308 -16.90 -16.85 17.87
CA THR A 308 -17.96 -16.21 18.70
C THR A 308 -17.44 -15.58 19.99
N GLY A 309 -16.27 -15.97 20.47
CA GLY A 309 -15.69 -15.50 21.73
C GLY A 309 -14.57 -14.46 21.57
N GLU A 310 -13.77 -14.55 20.48
CA GLU A 310 -12.60 -13.69 20.26
C GLU A 310 -12.83 -12.62 19.18
N PHE A 311 -13.91 -12.72 18.40
CA PHE A 311 -14.25 -11.77 17.36
C PHE A 311 -15.39 -10.87 17.81
N GLN A 312 -15.30 -9.58 17.50
CA GLN A 312 -16.44 -8.67 17.63
C GLN A 312 -17.45 -9.00 16.54
N VAL A 313 -18.63 -9.44 16.96
CA VAL A 313 -19.73 -9.80 16.05
C VAL A 313 -20.41 -8.53 15.54
N ILE A 314 -20.49 -8.40 14.23
CA ILE A 314 -21.17 -7.31 13.53
C ILE A 314 -22.37 -7.91 12.76
N PRO A 315 -23.60 -7.76 13.28
CA PRO A 315 -24.79 -8.33 12.64
C PRO A 315 -25.25 -7.47 11.48
N PHE A 316 -25.60 -8.11 10.36
CA PHE A 316 -26.18 -7.47 9.18
C PHE A 316 -27.63 -7.89 9.03
N TYR A 317 -28.53 -6.91 9.03
CA TYR A 317 -29.99 -7.15 8.92
C TYR A 317 -30.56 -6.46 7.68
N GLY A 318 -31.69 -6.96 7.18
CA GLY A 318 -32.41 -6.36 6.08
C GLY A 318 -32.78 -7.37 5.00
N THR A 319 -33.16 -6.83 3.85
CA THR A 319 -33.47 -7.59 2.63
C THR A 319 -32.35 -7.45 1.62
N ASP A 320 -32.22 -8.44 0.72
CA ASP A 320 -31.14 -8.46 -0.30
C ASP A 320 -31.12 -7.18 -1.15
N VAL A 321 -30.09 -6.34 -0.96
CA VAL A 321 -29.89 -5.06 -1.67
C VAL A 321 -29.71 -5.27 -3.17
N ARG A 322 -29.13 -6.40 -3.61
CA ARG A 322 -28.97 -6.70 -5.05
C ARG A 322 -30.33 -6.85 -5.73
N LYS A 323 -31.30 -7.52 -5.06
CA LYS A 323 -32.65 -7.64 -5.55
C LYS A 323 -33.39 -6.31 -5.60
N GLN A 324 -33.24 -5.47 -4.57
CA GLN A 324 -33.84 -4.14 -4.55
C GLN A 324 -33.30 -3.24 -5.70
N LYS A 325 -31.99 -3.29 -5.98
CA LYS A 325 -31.39 -2.55 -7.10
C LYS A 325 -31.89 -3.00 -8.48
N LEU A 326 -32.25 -4.27 -8.63
CA LEU A 326 -32.84 -4.79 -9.87
C LEU A 326 -34.28 -4.34 -10.05
N GLN A 327 -35.05 -4.18 -8.98
CA GLN A 327 -36.43 -3.71 -9.00
C GLN A 327 -36.58 -2.20 -9.19
N ALA A 328 -35.51 -1.43 -8.91
CA ALA A 328 -35.47 0.03 -9.04
C ALA A 328 -34.98 0.52 -10.42
N LYS A 329 -34.56 -0.40 -11.29
CA LYS A 329 -34.23 -0.16 -12.71
C LYS A 329 -35.43 -0.43 -13.60
#